data_419d58a7b23f78ab375111cf3ef7dcad
#
_entry.id   419d58a7b23f78ab375111cf3ef7dcad
#
_cell.length_a   1.000
_cell.length_b   1.000
_cell.length_c   1.000
_cell.angle_alpha   90.00
_cell.angle_beta   90.00
_cell.angle_gamma   90.00
#
_symmetry.space_group_name_H-M   'P 1'
#
loop_
_entity.id
_entity.type
_entity.pdbx_description
1 polymer ?
#
loop_
_entity_poly.entity_id
_entity_poly.type
_entity_poly.pdbx_seq_one_letter_code
_entity_poly.pdbx_strand_id
1 'polypeptide(L)'
;NKSTVRDYVDLIENRMGNTNCAYYKGERNNQDLSYLTEDMIWEKLKDKIYDSSVTIVLISPNMRETYRYDEDQWIPWEISYSLRNQSRNGRTSYSNALLFVILPNSYGSYDYYQPSSLFKIMRDNISNNYAEVIQWNTFNSDMEYYIERAVTKKNSVSDYNIVKTI
;
A
#
# COMPACT_ATOMS: atom_id res chain seq x y z
N ASN A 1 -15.24 10.72 19.03
CA ASN A 1 -13.86 10.63 18.59
C ASN A 1 -13.82 10.08 17.19
N LYS A 2 -13.23 10.86 16.26
CA LYS A 2 -13.04 10.41 14.87
C LYS A 2 -11.84 9.48 14.83
N SER A 3 -12.03 8.30 14.27
CA SER A 3 -10.93 7.37 14.04
C SER A 3 -9.91 7.97 13.07
N THR A 4 -8.64 7.88 13.40
CA THR A 4 -7.53 8.28 12.52
C THR A 4 -7.04 7.08 11.70
N VAL A 5 -6.27 7.33 10.65
CA VAL A 5 -5.63 6.24 9.89
C VAL A 5 -4.80 5.35 10.83
N ARG A 6 -4.16 5.94 11.82
CA ARG A 6 -3.38 5.21 12.83
C ARG A 6 -4.21 4.19 13.60
N ASP A 7 -5.42 4.54 13.96
CA ASP A 7 -6.31 3.62 14.69
C ASP A 7 -6.60 2.35 13.86
N TYR A 8 -6.78 2.50 12.56
CA TYR A 8 -6.98 1.36 11.66
C TYR A 8 -5.72 0.51 11.51
N VAL A 9 -4.56 1.13 11.43
CA VAL A 9 -3.27 0.42 11.43
C VAL A 9 -3.12 -0.42 12.70
N ASP A 10 -3.39 0.17 13.86
CA ASP A 10 -3.30 -0.51 15.15
C ASP A 10 -4.26 -1.70 15.23
N LEU A 11 -5.47 -1.58 14.68
CA LEU A 11 -6.41 -2.71 14.61
C LEU A 11 -5.88 -3.85 13.75
N ILE A 12 -5.31 -3.55 12.61
CA ILE A 12 -4.72 -4.56 11.72
C ILE A 12 -3.58 -5.28 12.44
N GLU A 13 -2.68 -4.54 13.06
CA GLU A 13 -1.54 -5.10 13.77
C GLU A 13 -1.92 -5.97 14.94
N ASN A 14 -2.85 -5.49 15.75
CA ASN A 14 -3.34 -6.25 16.91
C ASN A 14 -3.97 -7.56 16.49
N ARG A 15 -4.65 -7.61 15.35
CA ARG A 15 -5.30 -8.82 14.85
C ARG A 15 -4.34 -9.77 14.16
N MET A 16 -3.37 -9.24 13.42
CA MET A 16 -2.42 -10.06 12.65
C MET A 16 -1.19 -10.47 13.46
N GLY A 17 -1.04 -9.96 14.67
CA GLY A 17 0.11 -10.20 15.53
C GLY A 17 1.36 -9.44 15.08
N ASN A 18 2.47 -9.61 15.84
CA ASN A 18 3.76 -8.96 15.56
C ASN A 18 4.51 -9.58 14.37
N THR A 19 3.77 -9.99 13.34
CA THR A 19 4.45 -10.22 12.07
C THR A 19 5.01 -8.89 11.61
N ASN A 20 6.22 -8.88 11.09
CA ASN A 20 6.94 -7.72 10.57
C ASN A 20 6.10 -6.90 9.60
N CYS A 21 5.04 -6.29 10.12
CA CYS A 21 4.28 -5.31 9.39
C CYS A 21 5.22 -4.12 9.24
N ALA A 22 5.79 -4.01 8.07
CA ALA A 22 6.48 -2.79 7.72
C ALA A 22 5.44 -1.67 7.78
N TYR A 23 5.43 -0.99 8.93
CA TYR A 23 4.59 0.12 9.18
C TYR A 23 4.78 1.15 8.14
N TYR A 24 3.73 1.33 7.37
CA TYR A 24 3.67 2.49 6.58
C TYR A 24 2.88 3.53 7.31
N LYS A 25 3.60 4.41 7.86
CA LYS A 25 3.05 5.63 8.43
C LYS A 25 2.77 6.62 7.32
N GLY A 26 1.58 6.60 6.78
CA GLY A 26 1.07 7.68 5.96
C GLY A 26 1.04 9.04 6.64
N GLU A 27 1.47 9.11 7.88
CA GLU A 27 1.63 10.32 8.67
C GLU A 27 2.72 11.27 8.15
N ARG A 28 3.61 10.79 7.28
CA ARG A 28 4.63 11.62 6.63
C ARG A 28 4.23 12.07 5.24
N ASN A 29 2.97 11.95 4.88
CA ASN A 29 2.45 12.31 3.57
C ASN A 29 2.65 13.79 3.20
N ASN A 30 2.94 14.65 4.17
CA ASN A 30 3.21 16.06 3.92
C ASN A 30 4.66 16.36 3.55
N GLN A 31 5.53 15.34 3.50
CA GLN A 31 6.90 15.55 3.07
C GLN A 31 6.95 15.72 1.57
N ASP A 32 7.42 16.87 1.13
CA ASP A 32 7.71 17.10 -0.28
C ASP A 32 8.95 16.32 -0.71
N LEU A 33 8.78 15.43 -1.69
CA LEU A 33 9.86 14.59 -2.22
C LEU A 33 10.56 15.20 -3.43
N SER A 34 10.10 16.37 -3.90
CA SER A 34 10.63 16.99 -5.11
C SER A 34 12.12 17.34 -5.02
N TYR A 35 12.68 17.47 -3.81
CA TYR A 35 14.12 17.70 -3.61
C TYR A 35 14.94 16.42 -3.55
N LEU A 36 14.31 15.25 -3.49
CA LEU A 36 15.01 13.97 -3.34
C LEU A 36 15.22 13.34 -4.70
N THR A 37 16.41 12.77 -4.91
CA THR A 37 16.65 11.91 -6.05
C THR A 37 15.97 10.54 -5.83
N GLU A 38 15.75 9.82 -6.92
CA GLU A 38 15.22 8.46 -6.86
C GLU A 38 16.06 7.57 -5.93
N ASP A 39 17.38 7.63 -6.04
CA ASP A 39 18.28 6.85 -5.19
C ASP A 39 18.13 7.18 -3.71
N MET A 40 17.94 8.44 -3.37
CA MET A 40 17.70 8.86 -1.97
C MET A 40 16.39 8.32 -1.44
N ILE A 41 15.36 8.25 -2.27
CA ILE A 41 14.06 7.66 -1.91
C ILE A 41 14.23 6.16 -1.66
N TRP A 42 14.93 5.45 -2.57
CA TRP A 42 15.17 4.02 -2.43
C TRP A 42 15.94 3.68 -1.16
N GLU A 43 16.97 4.46 -0.80
CA GLU A 43 17.72 4.26 0.44
C GLU A 43 16.85 4.39 1.69
N LYS A 44 15.88 5.29 1.68
CA LYS A 44 14.94 5.46 2.79
C LYS A 44 13.96 4.29 2.93
N LEU A 45 13.62 3.64 1.82
CA LEU A 45 12.60 2.58 1.78
C LEU A 45 13.16 1.19 2.03
N LYS A 46 14.42 0.94 1.66
CA LYS A 46 14.97 -0.42 1.62
C LYS A 46 14.92 -1.15 2.96
N ASP A 47 15.17 -0.45 4.06
CA ASP A 47 15.16 -1.07 5.39
C ASP A 47 13.75 -1.28 5.96
N LYS A 48 12.78 -0.56 5.39
CA LYS A 48 11.39 -0.62 5.85
C LYS A 48 10.59 -1.75 5.21
N ILE A 49 10.87 -2.01 3.95
CA ILE A 49 10.01 -2.86 3.10
C ILE A 49 10.66 -4.19 2.74
N TYR A 50 11.98 -4.30 2.81
CA TYR A 50 12.73 -5.43 2.28
C TYR A 50 12.19 -6.81 2.71
N ASP A 51 11.93 -7.01 3.99
CA ASP A 51 11.47 -8.30 4.52
C ASP A 51 9.94 -8.43 4.57
N SER A 52 9.21 -7.47 4.05
CA SER A 52 7.75 -7.55 4.01
C SER A 52 7.25 -8.47 2.89
N SER A 53 6.11 -9.10 3.09
CA SER A 53 5.47 -9.98 2.11
C SER A 53 4.17 -9.43 1.58
N VAL A 54 3.52 -8.55 2.32
CA VAL A 54 2.22 -7.95 1.99
C VAL A 54 2.29 -6.45 2.21
N THR A 55 1.83 -5.70 1.24
CA THR A 55 1.65 -4.25 1.34
C THR A 55 0.16 -3.95 1.37
N ILE A 56 -0.31 -3.39 2.46
CA ILE A 56 -1.69 -2.93 2.62
C ILE A 56 -1.69 -1.41 2.57
N VAL A 57 -2.39 -0.85 1.58
CA VAL A 57 -2.56 0.60 1.46
C VAL A 57 -3.95 0.97 1.95
N LEU A 58 -4.00 1.84 2.96
CA LEU A 58 -5.26 2.36 3.49
C LEU A 58 -5.63 3.63 2.73
N ILE A 59 -6.76 3.57 2.03
CA ILE A 59 -7.27 4.70 1.25
C ILE A 59 -8.13 5.56 2.16
N SER A 60 -7.78 6.84 2.27
CA SER A 60 -8.52 7.84 3.02
C SER A 60 -8.83 9.04 2.12
N PRO A 61 -9.77 9.95 2.51
CA PRO A 61 -10.12 11.09 1.69
C PRO A 61 -8.95 11.99 1.30
N ASN A 62 -7.94 12.08 2.16
CA ASN A 62 -6.79 12.96 1.97
C ASN A 62 -5.49 12.21 1.63
N MET A 63 -5.60 10.94 1.23
CA MET A 63 -4.42 10.11 0.93
C MET A 63 -3.56 10.71 -0.19
N ARG A 64 -4.18 11.26 -1.23
CA ARG A 64 -3.51 11.84 -2.39
C ARG A 64 -3.73 13.33 -2.45
N GLU A 65 -2.65 14.07 -2.60
CA GLU A 65 -2.70 15.50 -2.93
C GLU A 65 -2.80 15.65 -4.46
N THR A 66 -3.98 16.04 -4.93
CA THR A 66 -4.32 16.05 -6.37
C THR A 66 -3.57 17.11 -7.19
N TYR A 67 -3.03 18.13 -6.51
CA TYR A 67 -2.26 19.21 -7.12
C TYR A 67 -0.76 18.91 -7.23
N ARG A 68 -0.32 17.76 -6.75
CA ARG A 68 1.09 17.33 -6.82
C ARG A 68 1.21 16.11 -7.72
N TYR A 69 2.37 15.97 -8.35
CA TYR A 69 2.68 14.77 -9.12
C TYR A 69 2.78 13.54 -8.22
N ASP A 70 2.46 12.37 -8.74
CA ASP A 70 2.55 11.12 -8.00
C ASP A 70 3.98 10.88 -7.50
N GLU A 71 4.99 11.18 -8.31
CA GLU A 71 6.41 11.03 -7.97
C GLU A 71 6.90 11.96 -6.84
N ASP A 72 6.13 12.95 -6.45
CA ASP A 72 6.43 13.86 -5.35
C ASP A 72 5.78 13.42 -4.02
N GLN A 73 5.11 12.28 -4.00
CA GLN A 73 4.39 11.76 -2.85
C GLN A 73 4.89 10.36 -2.47
N TRP A 74 4.87 10.01 -1.17
CA TRP A 74 5.47 8.77 -0.66
C TRP A 74 4.79 7.48 -1.11
N ILE A 75 3.47 7.44 -1.06
CA ILE A 75 2.72 6.19 -1.28
C ILE A 75 3.04 5.51 -2.62
N PRO A 76 3.10 6.23 -3.75
CA PRO A 76 3.51 5.60 -5.01
C PRO A 76 4.89 4.95 -4.96
N TRP A 77 5.86 5.61 -4.31
CA TRP A 77 7.22 5.07 -4.18
C TRP A 77 7.26 3.80 -3.35
N GLU A 78 6.47 3.72 -2.33
CA GLU A 78 6.40 2.55 -1.47
C GLU A 78 5.74 1.38 -2.13
N ILE A 79 4.67 1.61 -2.87
CA ILE A 79 4.06 0.59 -3.70
C ILE A 79 5.09 0.10 -4.73
N SER A 80 5.73 1.03 -5.43
CA SER A 80 6.75 0.71 -6.43
C SER A 80 7.88 -0.14 -5.83
N TYR A 81 8.41 0.29 -4.69
CA TYR A 81 9.48 -0.44 -4.02
C TYR A 81 9.04 -1.84 -3.59
N SER A 82 7.87 -1.97 -3.00
CA SER A 82 7.35 -3.25 -2.51
C SER A 82 7.10 -4.27 -3.63
N LEU A 83 6.93 -3.80 -4.87
CA LEU A 83 6.71 -4.66 -6.02
C LEU A 83 8.00 -5.06 -6.73
N ARG A 84 9.13 -4.40 -6.44
CA ARG A 84 10.40 -4.73 -7.07
C ARG A 84 11.03 -5.96 -6.46
N ASN A 85 11.68 -6.75 -7.30
CA ASN A 85 12.53 -7.83 -6.82
C ASN A 85 13.83 -7.23 -6.28
N GLN A 86 14.21 -7.59 -5.07
CA GLN A 86 15.40 -7.09 -4.40
C GLN A 86 16.28 -8.24 -3.96
N SER A 87 17.58 -8.09 -4.13
CA SER A 87 18.58 -9.03 -3.60
C SER A 87 19.41 -8.34 -2.53
N ARG A 88 19.52 -8.96 -1.36
CA ARG A 88 20.28 -8.44 -0.22
C ARG A 88 20.88 -9.62 0.56
N ASN A 89 22.19 -9.59 0.79
CA ASN A 89 22.90 -10.62 1.57
C ASN A 89 22.62 -12.06 1.06
N GLY A 90 22.59 -12.25 -0.26
CA GLY A 90 22.34 -13.56 -0.86
C GLY A 90 20.87 -14.01 -0.85
N ARG A 91 19.95 -13.18 -0.37
CA ARG A 91 18.51 -13.43 -0.39
C ARG A 91 17.82 -12.56 -1.43
N THR A 92 16.82 -13.12 -2.10
CA THR A 92 15.98 -12.39 -3.06
C THR A 92 14.59 -12.21 -2.49
N SER A 93 14.17 -10.95 -2.41
CA SER A 93 12.78 -10.58 -2.10
C SER A 93 12.04 -10.34 -3.41
N TYR A 94 10.90 -10.99 -3.57
CA TYR A 94 10.04 -10.86 -4.75
C TYR A 94 8.92 -9.83 -4.52
N SER A 95 8.13 -9.55 -5.56
CA SER A 95 7.00 -8.62 -5.45
C SER A 95 6.09 -8.98 -4.28
N ASN A 96 5.76 -7.98 -3.45
CA ASN A 96 4.81 -8.16 -2.36
C ASN A 96 3.40 -8.44 -2.89
N ALA A 97 2.61 -9.13 -2.10
CA ALA A 97 1.16 -9.08 -2.23
C ALA A 97 0.68 -7.65 -2.02
N LEU A 98 -0.35 -7.23 -2.72
CA LEU A 98 -0.83 -5.86 -2.72
C LEU A 98 -2.34 -5.83 -2.47
N LEU A 99 -2.76 -5.11 -1.44
CA LEU A 99 -4.15 -5.00 -1.04
C LEU A 99 -4.48 -3.55 -0.69
N PHE A 100 -5.58 -3.03 -1.23
CA PHE A 100 -6.05 -1.68 -0.96
C PHE A 100 -7.34 -1.74 -0.16
N VAL A 101 -7.39 -1.01 0.95
CA VAL A 101 -8.54 -0.98 1.84
C VAL A 101 -9.08 0.45 1.95
N ILE A 102 -10.33 0.64 1.56
CA ILE A 102 -10.99 1.93 1.63
C ILE A 102 -11.48 2.16 3.05
N LEU A 103 -10.97 3.20 3.70
CA LEU A 103 -11.44 3.62 5.01
C LEU A 103 -12.71 4.46 4.88
N PRO A 104 -13.64 4.38 5.84
CA PRO A 104 -14.77 5.30 5.85
C PRO A 104 -14.29 6.73 6.18
N ASN A 105 -15.02 7.72 5.66
CA ASN A 105 -14.78 9.11 6.02
C ASN A 105 -15.28 9.39 7.45
N SER A 106 -15.19 10.63 7.89
CA SER A 106 -15.61 11.04 9.24
C SER A 106 -17.12 10.83 9.53
N TYR A 107 -17.91 10.59 8.50
CA TYR A 107 -19.34 10.29 8.60
C TYR A 107 -19.65 8.79 8.48
N GLY A 108 -18.63 7.94 8.42
CA GLY A 108 -18.79 6.49 8.25
C GLY A 108 -19.14 6.07 6.83
N SER A 109 -19.00 6.96 5.85
CA SER A 109 -19.35 6.72 4.44
C SER A 109 -18.12 6.47 3.57
N TYR A 110 -18.31 5.69 2.51
CA TYR A 110 -17.30 5.43 1.47
C TYR A 110 -17.58 6.24 0.19
N ASP A 111 -18.55 7.15 0.21
CA ASP A 111 -19.02 7.86 -0.98
C ASP A 111 -17.96 8.78 -1.61
N TYR A 112 -16.96 9.18 -0.84
CA TYR A 112 -15.84 9.98 -1.37
C TYR A 112 -14.96 9.20 -2.35
N TYR A 113 -14.96 7.87 -2.25
CA TYR A 113 -14.06 7.04 -3.02
C TYR A 113 -14.42 7.03 -4.51
N GLN A 114 -13.42 7.31 -5.33
CA GLN A 114 -13.50 7.19 -6.79
C GLN A 114 -12.19 6.58 -7.32
N PRO A 115 -12.25 5.55 -8.17
CA PRO A 115 -11.05 4.94 -8.75
C PRO A 115 -10.14 5.96 -9.44
N SER A 116 -10.70 6.96 -10.10
CA SER A 116 -9.96 8.01 -10.81
C SER A 116 -9.12 8.90 -9.89
N SER A 117 -9.41 8.93 -8.58
CA SER A 117 -8.67 9.72 -7.60
C SER A 117 -7.45 9.01 -7.02
N LEU A 118 -7.24 7.75 -7.34
CA LEU A 118 -6.10 6.97 -6.87
C LEU A 118 -4.82 7.32 -7.63
N PHE A 119 -3.67 7.04 -7.02
CA PHE A 119 -2.39 7.09 -7.72
C PHE A 119 -2.39 6.14 -8.92
N LYS A 120 -1.70 6.52 -9.98
CA LYS A 120 -1.66 5.74 -11.23
C LYS A 120 -1.21 4.30 -10.99
N ILE A 121 -0.15 4.09 -10.20
CA ILE A 121 0.36 2.74 -9.91
C ILE A 121 -0.69 1.87 -9.21
N MET A 122 -1.55 2.44 -8.39
CA MET A 122 -2.67 1.73 -7.77
C MET A 122 -3.70 1.32 -8.82
N ARG A 123 -4.14 2.28 -9.66
CA ARG A 123 -5.12 2.02 -10.72
C ARG A 123 -4.66 0.94 -11.68
N ASP A 124 -3.40 0.97 -12.08
CA ASP A 124 -2.83 0.03 -13.03
C ASP A 124 -2.82 -1.41 -12.46
N ASN A 125 -2.44 -1.56 -11.20
CA ASN A 125 -2.43 -2.88 -10.56
C ASN A 125 -3.82 -3.40 -10.19
N ILE A 126 -4.78 -2.53 -10.01
CA ILE A 126 -6.20 -2.91 -9.90
C ILE A 126 -6.72 -3.39 -11.25
N SER A 127 -6.47 -2.64 -12.32
CA SER A 127 -6.86 -2.98 -13.69
C SER A 127 -6.30 -4.34 -14.13
N ASN A 128 -5.09 -4.66 -13.73
CA ASN A 128 -4.41 -5.90 -14.05
C ASN A 128 -4.76 -7.05 -13.10
N ASN A 129 -5.71 -6.85 -12.22
CA ASN A 129 -6.21 -7.83 -11.24
C ASN A 129 -5.20 -8.32 -10.21
N TYR A 130 -4.03 -7.70 -10.10
CA TYR A 130 -3.05 -8.05 -9.07
C TYR A 130 -3.46 -7.55 -7.70
N ALA A 131 -3.98 -6.32 -7.60
CA ALA A 131 -4.45 -5.72 -6.36
C ALA A 131 -5.98 -5.72 -6.30
N GLU A 132 -6.53 -6.10 -5.15
CA GLU A 132 -7.95 -5.91 -4.85
C GLU A 132 -8.16 -4.60 -4.10
N VAL A 133 -9.35 -4.02 -4.27
CA VAL A 133 -9.84 -2.88 -3.49
C VAL A 133 -11.07 -3.32 -2.73
N ILE A 134 -11.04 -3.20 -1.41
CA ILE A 134 -12.16 -3.59 -0.53
C ILE A 134 -12.44 -2.49 0.50
N GLN A 135 -13.70 -2.37 0.91
CA GLN A 135 -14.08 -1.46 1.98
C GLN A 135 -13.63 -2.00 3.33
N TRP A 136 -13.34 -1.11 4.26
CA TRP A 136 -12.87 -1.47 5.60
C TRP A 136 -13.81 -2.46 6.31
N ASN A 137 -15.11 -2.24 6.28
CA ASN A 137 -16.07 -3.10 6.95
C ASN A 137 -15.99 -4.55 6.42
N THR A 138 -15.82 -4.74 5.13
CA THR A 138 -15.64 -6.04 4.50
C THR A 138 -14.30 -6.66 4.92
N PHE A 139 -13.21 -5.91 4.82
CA PHE A 139 -11.88 -6.36 5.25
C PHE A 139 -11.86 -6.73 6.73
N ASN A 140 -12.45 -5.89 7.57
CA ASN A 140 -12.51 -6.09 9.02
C ASN A 140 -13.31 -7.35 9.42
N SER A 141 -14.27 -7.77 8.60
CA SER A 141 -15.06 -8.98 8.87
C SER A 141 -14.24 -10.26 8.76
N ASP A 142 -13.20 -10.28 7.93
CA ASP A 142 -12.31 -11.43 7.76
C ASP A 142 -10.97 -11.00 7.15
N MET A 143 -10.13 -10.35 7.95
CA MET A 143 -8.83 -9.83 7.48
C MET A 143 -7.94 -10.94 6.92
N GLU A 144 -7.88 -12.07 7.61
CA GLU A 144 -7.02 -13.18 7.22
C GLU A 144 -7.37 -13.71 5.84
N TYR A 145 -8.64 -13.86 5.55
CA TYR A 145 -9.13 -14.32 4.24
C TYR A 145 -8.66 -13.41 3.09
N TYR A 146 -8.81 -12.08 3.26
CA TYR A 146 -8.43 -11.12 2.21
C TYR A 146 -6.93 -11.01 2.03
N ILE A 147 -6.17 -11.11 3.13
CA ILE A 147 -4.70 -11.15 3.06
C ILE A 147 -4.23 -12.42 2.36
N GLU A 148 -4.82 -13.57 2.67
CA GLU A 148 -4.49 -14.83 2.00
C GLU A 148 -4.79 -14.81 0.51
N ARG A 149 -5.87 -14.15 0.09
CA ARG A 149 -6.16 -13.94 -1.34
C ARG A 149 -5.08 -13.15 -2.02
N ALA A 150 -4.61 -12.08 -1.39
CA ALA A 150 -3.52 -11.27 -1.94
C ALA A 150 -2.21 -12.09 -2.01
N VAL A 151 -1.91 -12.88 -1.00
CA VAL A 151 -0.74 -13.77 -0.98
C VAL A 151 -0.83 -14.84 -2.06
N THR A 152 -2.01 -15.37 -2.32
CA THR A 152 -2.22 -16.34 -3.42
C THR A 152 -1.84 -15.73 -4.76
N LYS A 153 -2.21 -14.48 -5.01
CA LYS A 153 -1.79 -13.77 -6.23
C LYS A 153 -0.29 -13.52 -6.27
N LYS A 154 0.31 -13.16 -5.14
CA LYS A 154 1.76 -13.01 -5.01
C LYS A 154 2.49 -14.30 -5.40
N ASN A 155 1.98 -15.45 -5.00
CA ASN A 155 2.58 -16.75 -5.31
C ASN A 155 2.44 -17.14 -6.79
N SER A 156 1.68 -16.39 -7.55
CA SER A 156 1.44 -16.58 -8.99
C SER A 156 1.74 -15.31 -9.78
N VAL A 157 2.82 -14.61 -9.42
CA VAL A 157 3.18 -13.31 -10.03
C VAL A 157 3.32 -13.35 -11.55
N SER A 158 3.72 -14.49 -12.12
CA SER A 158 3.85 -14.66 -13.56
C SER A 158 2.52 -14.61 -14.30
N ASP A 159 1.39 -14.80 -13.59
CA ASP A 159 0.05 -14.74 -14.18
C ASP A 159 -0.48 -13.29 -14.29
N TYR A 160 0.25 -12.33 -13.74
CA TYR A 160 -0.18 -10.93 -13.68
C TYR A 160 0.81 -10.01 -14.36
N ASN A 161 0.28 -8.98 -14.99
CA ASN A 161 1.08 -7.89 -15.53
C ASN A 161 1.24 -6.78 -14.47
N ILE A 162 2.15 -7.01 -13.52
CA ILE A 162 2.37 -6.11 -12.39
C ILE A 162 3.07 -4.84 -12.87
N VAL A 163 2.50 -3.69 -12.56
CA VAL A 163 3.09 -2.38 -12.86
C VAL A 163 3.91 -1.92 -11.65
N LYS A 164 5.23 -1.78 -11.84
CA LYS A 164 6.19 -1.47 -10.79
C LYS A 164 6.72 -0.03 -10.84
N THR A 165 6.31 0.73 -11.83
CA THR A 165 6.74 2.11 -12.03
C THR A 165 5.61 3.10 -11.75
N ILE A 166 6.00 4.27 -11.28
CA ILE A 166 5.07 5.37 -10.98
C ILE A 166 4.63 6.05 -12.27
#